data_547afd3f021fa1ab63416bfa5a0677ca
#
_entry.id   547afd3f021fa1ab63416bfa5a0677ca
#
_cell.length_a   1.000
_cell.length_b   1.000
_cell.length_c   1.000
_cell.angle_alpha   90.00
_cell.angle_beta   90.00
_cell.angle_gamma   90.00
#
_symmetry.space_group_name_H-M   'P 1'
#
loop_
_entity.id
_entity.type
_entity.pdbx_description
1 polymer ?
#
loop_
_entity_poly.entity_id
_entity_poly.type
_entity_poly.pdbx_seq_one_letter_code
_entity_poly.pdbx_strand_id
1 'polypeptide(L)'
;MSFGELVKELRIAQKKTLRQFCVEQGFDPSNWSKIERGVNQPPKDETTLARWAKHLGLMPGTEVWQNFMDQADISRGQIPQDVMSDEKLLAKLPVFFRTVRGAELTETQLDSLIEKVREAHTPDEQRKNKTSDK
;
A
#
# COMPACT_ATOMS: atom_id res chain seq x y z
N MET A 1 -1.54 -4.68 -9.16
CA MET A 1 -0.18 -4.17 -9.38
C MET A 1 0.72 -4.55 -8.22
N SER A 2 1.86 -5.09 -8.52
CA SER A 2 2.79 -5.52 -7.48
C SER A 2 3.57 -4.32 -6.94
N PHE A 3 4.25 -4.53 -5.81
CA PHE A 3 5.08 -3.48 -5.24
C PHE A 3 6.16 -3.05 -6.23
N GLY A 4 6.80 -4.02 -6.88
CA GLY A 4 7.85 -3.69 -7.84
C GLY A 4 7.35 -2.87 -9.02
N GLU A 5 6.17 -3.23 -9.52
CA GLU A 5 5.57 -2.48 -10.61
C GLU A 5 5.22 -1.06 -10.15
N LEU A 6 4.72 -0.94 -8.94
CA LEU A 6 4.40 0.38 -8.39
C LEU A 6 5.65 1.23 -8.28
N VAL A 7 6.73 0.67 -7.76
CA VAL A 7 8.00 1.39 -7.64
C VAL A 7 8.46 1.88 -9.00
N LYS A 8 8.38 1.00 -10.00
CA LYS A 8 8.80 1.36 -11.34
C LYS A 8 7.96 2.51 -11.89
N GLU A 9 6.65 2.42 -11.71
CA GLU A 9 5.76 3.47 -12.20
C GLU A 9 6.04 4.80 -11.53
N LEU A 10 6.30 4.78 -10.24
CA LEU A 10 6.59 6.01 -9.52
C LEU A 10 7.90 6.63 -10.00
N ARG A 11 8.89 5.79 -10.28
CA ARG A 11 10.15 6.27 -10.82
C ARG A 11 9.96 6.91 -12.19
N ILE A 12 9.20 6.22 -13.04
CA ILE A 12 8.95 6.72 -14.39
C ILE A 12 8.15 8.01 -14.36
N ALA A 13 7.25 8.14 -13.38
CA ALA A 13 6.48 9.36 -13.23
C ALA A 13 7.37 10.56 -12.95
N GLN A 14 8.56 10.34 -12.39
CA GLN A 14 9.52 11.40 -12.18
C GLN A 14 10.37 11.63 -13.43
N LYS A 15 10.08 10.88 -14.50
CA LYS A 15 10.79 11.02 -15.79
C LYS A 15 12.27 10.69 -15.66
N LYS A 16 12.56 9.64 -14.90
CA LYS A 16 13.93 9.21 -14.68
C LYS A 16 14.10 7.77 -15.13
N THR A 17 15.24 7.51 -15.77
CA THR A 17 15.60 6.13 -16.09
C THR A 17 16.05 5.48 -14.79
N LEU A 18 16.11 4.15 -14.82
CA LEU A 18 16.58 3.42 -13.64
C LEU A 18 17.97 3.88 -13.25
N ARG A 19 18.85 4.05 -14.21
CA ARG A 19 20.21 4.48 -13.95
C ARG A 19 20.25 5.87 -13.32
N GLN A 20 19.51 6.81 -13.89
CA GLN A 20 19.46 8.16 -13.36
C GLN A 20 18.97 8.18 -11.91
N PHE A 21 17.88 7.46 -11.68
CA PHE A 21 17.29 7.42 -10.34
C PHE A 21 18.30 6.86 -9.33
N CYS A 22 18.95 5.76 -9.70
CA CYS A 22 19.89 5.13 -8.79
C CYS A 22 21.12 5.99 -8.51
N VAL A 23 21.62 6.67 -9.54
CA VAL A 23 22.76 7.56 -9.35
C VAL A 23 22.41 8.70 -8.40
N GLU A 24 21.24 9.31 -8.63
CA GLU A 24 20.81 10.45 -7.82
C GLU A 24 20.52 10.07 -6.38
N GLN A 25 19.98 8.88 -6.17
CA GLN A 25 19.56 8.48 -4.84
C GLN A 25 20.58 7.60 -4.12
N GLY A 26 21.67 7.27 -4.79
CA GLY A 26 22.71 6.46 -4.17
C GLY A 26 22.36 4.98 -4.06
N PHE A 27 21.52 4.47 -4.95
CA PHE A 27 21.17 3.06 -4.94
C PHE A 27 21.99 2.28 -5.96
N ASP A 28 22.22 1.02 -5.67
CA ASP A 28 22.84 0.13 -6.63
C ASP A 28 21.84 -0.25 -7.71
N PRO A 29 22.12 0.04 -8.99
CA PRO A 29 21.15 -0.22 -10.06
C PRO A 29 20.74 -1.68 -10.16
N SER A 30 21.65 -2.60 -9.91
CA SER A 30 21.32 -4.03 -9.99
C SER A 30 20.31 -4.41 -8.93
N ASN A 31 20.54 -3.95 -7.71
CA ASN A 31 19.62 -4.25 -6.62
C ASN A 31 18.27 -3.57 -6.83
N TRP A 32 18.27 -2.33 -7.29
CA TRP A 32 17.02 -1.63 -7.54
C TRP A 32 16.22 -2.30 -8.65
N SER A 33 16.91 -2.76 -9.69
CA SER A 33 16.25 -3.50 -10.76
C SER A 33 15.55 -4.74 -10.23
N LYS A 34 16.18 -5.42 -9.28
CA LYS A 34 15.58 -6.61 -8.69
C LYS A 34 14.34 -6.28 -7.89
N ILE A 35 14.32 -5.11 -7.25
CA ILE A 35 13.12 -4.66 -6.56
C ILE A 35 11.99 -4.43 -7.56
N GLU A 36 12.30 -3.73 -8.65
CA GLU A 36 11.26 -3.42 -9.64
C GLU A 36 10.73 -4.67 -10.33
N ARG A 37 11.56 -5.69 -10.48
CA ARG A 37 11.14 -6.93 -11.11
C ARG A 37 10.51 -7.92 -10.14
N GLY A 38 10.47 -7.56 -8.86
CA GLY A 38 9.87 -8.43 -7.87
C GLY A 38 10.76 -9.58 -7.42
N VAL A 39 12.04 -9.52 -7.77
CA VAL A 39 13.00 -10.55 -7.37
C VAL A 39 13.37 -10.39 -5.90
N ASN A 40 13.59 -9.14 -5.48
CA ASN A 40 13.88 -8.85 -4.08
C ASN A 40 12.65 -8.29 -3.41
N GLN A 41 12.48 -8.64 -2.14
CA GLN A 41 11.37 -8.13 -1.34
C GLN A 41 11.65 -6.70 -0.88
N PRO A 42 10.60 -5.92 -0.62
CA PRO A 42 10.79 -4.58 -0.02
C PRO A 42 11.41 -4.70 1.36
N PRO A 43 12.05 -3.63 1.83
CA PRO A 43 12.64 -3.66 3.17
C PRO A 43 11.57 -3.77 4.24
N LYS A 44 11.92 -4.47 5.32
CA LYS A 44 11.02 -4.59 6.44
C LYS A 44 11.04 -3.35 7.30
N ASP A 45 12.17 -2.67 7.30
CA ASP A 45 12.38 -1.51 8.14
C ASP A 45 11.56 -0.33 7.63
N GLU A 46 10.65 0.11 8.48
CA GLU A 46 9.74 1.19 8.12
C GLU A 46 10.46 2.48 7.77
N THR A 47 11.55 2.75 8.47
CA THR A 47 12.33 3.95 8.21
C THR A 47 12.93 3.93 6.83
N THR A 48 13.48 2.78 6.44
CA THR A 48 14.07 2.62 5.11
C THR A 48 13.00 2.75 4.04
N LEU A 49 11.85 2.12 4.27
CA LEU A 49 10.77 2.16 3.30
C LEU A 49 10.23 3.58 3.14
N ALA A 50 10.12 4.32 4.25
CA ALA A 50 9.67 5.70 4.20
C ALA A 50 10.65 6.57 3.43
N ARG A 51 11.94 6.27 3.56
CA ARG A 51 12.96 6.99 2.80
C ARG A 51 12.82 6.71 1.31
N TRP A 52 12.54 5.46 0.94
CA TRP A 52 12.29 5.12 -0.45
C TRP A 52 11.08 5.90 -0.99
N ALA A 53 10.03 5.97 -0.19
CA ALA A 53 8.84 6.71 -0.60
C ALA A 53 9.18 8.17 -0.89
N LYS A 54 10.00 8.75 -0.04
CA LYS A 54 10.42 10.13 -0.23
C LYS A 54 11.20 10.30 -1.53
N HIS A 55 12.13 9.38 -1.80
CA HIS A 55 12.90 9.43 -3.04
C HIS A 55 12.01 9.28 -4.27
N LEU A 56 10.91 8.57 -4.11
CA LEU A 56 9.97 8.37 -5.22
C LEU A 56 8.92 9.48 -5.30
N GLY A 57 9.10 10.53 -4.49
CA GLY A 57 8.25 11.72 -4.59
C GLY A 57 6.94 11.63 -3.84
N LEU A 58 6.82 10.68 -2.93
CA LEU A 58 5.58 10.52 -2.17
C LEU A 58 5.63 11.32 -0.89
N MET A 59 4.52 11.98 -0.59
CA MET A 59 4.41 12.78 0.62
C MET A 59 3.71 11.98 1.70
N PRO A 60 4.30 11.89 2.90
CA PRO A 60 3.70 11.11 3.98
C PRO A 60 2.28 11.55 4.27
N GLY A 61 1.43 10.59 4.56
CA GLY A 61 0.04 10.85 4.92
C GLY A 61 -0.91 10.93 3.75
N THR A 62 -0.41 10.90 2.51
CA THR A 62 -1.30 10.90 1.36
C THR A 62 -1.74 9.47 1.04
N GLU A 63 -2.78 9.36 0.24
CA GLU A 63 -3.28 8.06 -0.17
C GLU A 63 -2.23 7.27 -0.96
N VAL A 64 -1.51 7.94 -1.83
CA VAL A 64 -0.50 7.26 -2.62
C VAL A 64 0.65 6.77 -1.75
N TRP A 65 1.01 7.55 -0.75
CA TRP A 65 2.04 7.14 0.21
C TRP A 65 1.56 5.92 1.00
N GLN A 66 0.32 5.95 1.48
CA GLN A 66 -0.21 4.84 2.25
C GLN A 66 -0.30 3.58 1.39
N ASN A 67 -0.73 3.74 0.15
CA ASN A 67 -0.78 2.60 -0.77
C ASN A 67 0.60 1.99 -0.97
N PHE A 68 1.62 2.83 -1.09
CA PHE A 68 2.99 2.35 -1.26
C PHE A 68 3.42 1.52 -0.04
N MET A 69 3.15 2.03 1.16
CA MET A 69 3.51 1.33 2.39
C MET A 69 2.75 0.01 2.51
N ASP A 70 1.46 0.04 2.20
CA ASP A 70 0.64 -1.16 2.27
C ASP A 70 1.07 -2.21 1.26
N GLN A 71 1.42 -1.78 0.05
CA GLN A 71 1.87 -2.71 -0.98
C GLN A 71 3.15 -3.42 -0.56
N ALA A 72 4.02 -2.71 0.16
CA ALA A 72 5.24 -3.33 0.66
C ALA A 72 4.91 -4.45 1.65
N ASP A 73 3.97 -4.19 2.56
CA ASP A 73 3.58 -5.22 3.53
C ASP A 73 2.95 -6.41 2.82
N ILE A 74 2.05 -6.15 1.89
CA ILE A 74 1.38 -7.20 1.14
C ILE A 74 2.39 -8.04 0.38
N SER A 75 3.37 -7.38 -0.21
CA SER A 75 4.41 -8.08 -0.96
C SER A 75 5.16 -9.08 -0.08
N ARG A 76 5.32 -8.76 1.19
CA ARG A 76 5.98 -9.67 2.14
C ARG A 76 5.01 -10.63 2.80
N GLY A 77 3.74 -10.61 2.37
CA GLY A 77 2.73 -11.49 2.94
C GLY A 77 2.31 -11.08 4.34
N GLN A 78 2.36 -9.79 4.62
CA GLN A 78 2.05 -9.30 5.95
C GLN A 78 0.88 -8.34 5.91
N ILE A 79 0.15 -8.29 7.01
CA ILE A 79 -0.93 -7.34 7.18
C ILE A 79 -0.33 -6.08 7.82
N PRO A 80 -0.68 -4.89 7.31
CA PRO A 80 -0.14 -3.65 7.87
C PRO A 80 -0.36 -3.57 9.38
N GLN A 81 0.61 -2.98 10.07
CA GLN A 81 0.61 -2.96 11.53
C GLN A 81 -0.60 -2.24 12.11
N ASP A 82 -1.03 -1.17 11.49
CA ASP A 82 -2.18 -0.43 12.00
C ASP A 82 -3.46 -1.27 11.90
N VAL A 83 -3.55 -2.15 10.90
CA VAL A 83 -4.67 -3.09 10.81
C VAL A 83 -4.50 -4.19 11.86
N MET A 84 -3.27 -4.68 12.03
CA MET A 84 -2.99 -5.72 13.02
C MET A 84 -3.31 -5.26 14.44
N SER A 85 -3.22 -3.97 14.68
CA SER A 85 -3.49 -3.43 16.01
C SER A 85 -4.97 -3.30 16.32
N ASP A 86 -5.82 -3.46 15.33
CA ASP A 86 -7.26 -3.32 15.51
C ASP A 86 -7.84 -4.68 15.88
N GLU A 87 -8.18 -4.82 17.16
CA GLU A 87 -8.66 -6.11 17.67
C GLU A 87 -9.96 -6.56 17.01
N LYS A 88 -10.83 -5.61 16.67
CA LYS A 88 -12.08 -5.96 16.02
C LYS A 88 -11.84 -6.53 14.64
N LEU A 89 -10.94 -5.91 13.90
CA LEU A 89 -10.61 -6.40 12.57
C LEU A 89 -9.96 -7.78 12.65
N LEU A 90 -9.00 -7.94 13.56
CA LEU A 90 -8.32 -9.22 13.69
C LEU A 90 -9.28 -10.34 14.00
N ALA A 91 -10.24 -10.07 14.88
CA ALA A 91 -11.19 -11.10 15.29
C ALA A 91 -12.05 -11.56 14.10
N LYS A 92 -12.26 -10.69 13.13
CA LYS A 92 -13.12 -11.02 11.99
C LYS A 92 -12.37 -11.56 10.78
N LEU A 93 -11.05 -11.42 10.76
CA LEU A 93 -10.29 -11.84 9.60
C LEU A 93 -10.43 -13.33 9.26
N PRO A 94 -10.39 -14.24 10.25
CA PRO A 94 -10.55 -15.66 9.90
C PRO A 94 -11.89 -15.94 9.23
N VAL A 95 -12.96 -15.29 9.69
CA VAL A 95 -14.28 -15.47 9.08
C VAL A 95 -14.26 -14.87 7.66
N PHE A 96 -13.63 -13.72 7.52
CA PHE A 96 -13.53 -13.09 6.21
C PHE A 96 -12.79 -14.01 5.23
N PHE A 97 -11.65 -14.55 5.64
CA PHE A 97 -10.88 -15.44 4.77
C PHE A 97 -11.71 -16.66 4.38
N ARG A 98 -12.40 -17.23 5.34
CA ARG A 98 -13.23 -18.41 5.09
C ARG A 98 -14.34 -18.08 4.10
N THR A 99 -14.93 -16.91 4.25
CA THR A 99 -16.04 -16.48 3.40
C THR A 99 -15.62 -16.28 1.96
N VAL A 100 -14.43 -15.66 1.76
CA VAL A 100 -14.00 -15.36 0.39
C VAL A 100 -13.27 -16.52 -0.27
N ARG A 101 -12.79 -17.47 0.54
CA ARG A 101 -12.03 -18.60 -0.01
C ARG A 101 -12.96 -19.46 -0.87
N GLY A 102 -12.60 -19.62 -2.12
CA GLY A 102 -13.44 -20.40 -3.03
C GLY A 102 -14.63 -19.66 -3.60
N ALA A 103 -14.86 -18.43 -3.16
CA ALA A 103 -15.97 -17.66 -3.69
C ALA A 103 -15.70 -17.13 -5.10
N GLU A 104 -14.42 -17.07 -5.47
CA GLU A 104 -14.02 -16.61 -6.79
C GLU A 104 -14.65 -15.26 -7.14
N LEU A 105 -14.48 -14.31 -6.23
CA LEU A 105 -15.03 -12.99 -6.44
C LEU A 105 -14.41 -12.31 -7.65
N THR A 106 -15.25 -11.67 -8.45
CA THR A 106 -14.78 -10.92 -9.61
C THR A 106 -14.24 -9.58 -9.12
N GLU A 107 -13.50 -8.92 -10.01
CA GLU A 107 -12.99 -7.59 -9.70
C GLU A 107 -14.13 -6.63 -9.39
N THR A 108 -15.22 -6.72 -10.15
CA THR A 108 -16.38 -5.87 -9.92
C THR A 108 -16.99 -6.11 -8.55
N GLN A 109 -17.07 -7.37 -8.15
CA GLN A 109 -17.62 -7.69 -6.84
C GLN A 109 -16.74 -7.18 -5.72
N LEU A 110 -15.41 -7.27 -5.89
CA LEU A 110 -14.48 -6.74 -4.90
C LEU A 110 -14.58 -5.23 -4.81
N ASP A 111 -14.69 -4.55 -5.95
CA ASP A 111 -14.86 -3.11 -5.98
C ASP A 111 -16.14 -2.69 -5.27
N SER A 112 -17.22 -3.45 -5.47
CA SER A 112 -18.49 -3.17 -4.80
C SER A 112 -18.36 -3.28 -3.30
N LEU A 113 -17.64 -4.29 -2.83
CA LEU A 113 -17.43 -4.49 -1.41
C LEU A 113 -16.65 -3.33 -0.82
N ILE A 114 -15.59 -2.93 -1.51
CA ILE A 114 -14.77 -1.80 -1.06
C ILE A 114 -15.61 -0.53 -0.99
N GLU A 115 -16.46 -0.32 -2.00
CA GLU A 115 -17.28 0.88 -2.05
C GLU A 115 -18.29 0.91 -0.90
N LYS A 116 -18.84 -0.24 -0.54
CA LYS A 116 -19.76 -0.31 0.59
C LYS A 116 -19.07 0.06 1.89
N VAL A 117 -17.82 -0.38 2.06
CA VAL A 117 -17.06 -0.02 3.25
C VAL A 117 -16.80 1.47 3.27
N ARG A 118 -16.47 2.05 2.12
CA ARG A 118 -16.24 3.49 2.03
C ARG A 118 -17.49 4.28 2.38
N GLU A 119 -18.63 3.85 1.88
CA GLU A 119 -19.88 4.53 2.16
C GLU A 119 -20.21 4.51 3.65
N ALA A 120 -19.93 3.40 4.30
CA ALA A 120 -20.20 3.28 5.72
C ALA A 120 -19.27 4.18 6.53
N HIS A 121 -18.06 4.38 6.06
CA HIS A 121 -17.05 5.16 6.78
C HIS A 121 -17.20 6.65 6.56
N THR A 122 -17.45 7.06 5.33
CA THR A 122 -17.49 8.47 4.96
C THR A 122 -18.46 9.31 5.77
N PRO A 123 -19.71 8.86 5.95
CA PRO A 123 -20.64 9.65 6.77
C PRO A 123 -20.13 9.90 8.18
N ASP A 124 -19.45 8.94 8.76
CA ASP A 124 -18.92 9.10 10.10
C ASP A 124 -17.85 10.19 10.12
N GLU A 125 -17.00 10.19 9.12
CA GLU A 125 -15.97 11.21 9.02
C GLU A 125 -16.56 12.58 8.84
N GLN A 126 -17.58 12.67 8.03
CA GLN A 126 -18.25 13.93 7.80
C GLN A 126 -18.90 14.44 9.07
N ARG A 127 -19.49 13.54 9.82
CA ARG A 127 -20.09 13.92 11.08
C ARG A 127 -19.08 14.46 12.03
N LYS A 128 -17.94 13.81 12.12
CA LYS A 128 -16.89 14.29 13.00
C LYS A 128 -16.42 15.67 12.62
N ASN A 129 -16.30 15.88 11.34
CA ASN A 129 -15.87 17.17 10.87
C ASN A 129 -16.88 18.25 11.18
N LYS A 130 -18.17 17.89 11.10
CA LYS A 130 -19.16 18.82 11.32
C LYS A 130 -19.39 19.07 12.70
N THR A 131 -19.44 18.11 13.42
CA THR A 131 -19.87 18.30 14.60
C THR A 131 -19.13 17.85 15.48
N SER A 132 -18.75 17.33 15.26
CA SER A 132 -18.16 16.83 16.06
C SER A 132 -18.90 16.85 17.13
N ASP A 133 -19.84 16.98 16.84
CA ASP A 133 -20.59 16.96 17.52
C ASP A 133 -21.12 16.19 18.09
N LYS A 134 -21.16 15.99 17.98
CA LYS A 134 -21.59 15.21 18.47
C LYS A 134 -21.44 14.94 19.16
#